data_ba561767ab52c02e118d57a797b14e1c
#
_entry.id   ba561767ab52c02e118d57a797b14e1c
#
_cell.length_a   1.000
_cell.length_b   1.000
_cell.length_c   1.000
_cell.angle_alpha   90.00
_cell.angle_beta   90.00
_cell.angle_gamma   90.00
#
_symmetry.space_group_name_H-M   'P 1'
#
loop_
_entity.id
_entity.type
_entity.pdbx_description
1 polymer ?
#
loop_
_entity_poly.entity_id
_entity_poly.type
_entity_poly.pdbx_seq_one_letter_code
_entity_poly.pdbx_strand_id
1 'polypeptide(L)'
;MNRFAYGLFSSFLTFSSTAFAEGIPNDLHLNEVQIIGTHNSYRTDISPATLKWLQAVSPKAAEALDYKHTTLDRQLDGGVRQLEIDIYADTQGSQYSHPKGPEWERKSGISPDADPASAAAMQGTDFKVMHIVDIDQRSNCEPLSKCLQIIRKWSDDHPKHFPIFIDIETKQDIPFKSDKLTFTAPETFTPATYDRLDKEITDVIGRDHLLIPDDVRGAASSVNEAIRIKGWPTLASARGKIIFVLDRPQDTARYVLNHSGLKGRVLFTNGRPGEPDAAYTEVNEGFAGQKGASFDNAEAAREIPELVRQGYLVRTRADANTIEARQNDLSRREVSLKSGAQIISTDYPAIEPARWYNYKVQFPNRAVARCNPINAPKDCQDSALIKD
;
A
#
# COMPACT_ATOMS: atom_id res chain seq x y z
N MET A 1 -34.21 -74.47 39.19
CA MET A 1 -33.98 -73.09 39.67
C MET A 1 -33.18 -72.36 38.59
N ASN A 2 -33.89 -71.66 37.69
CA ASN A 2 -33.30 -70.96 36.53
C ASN A 2 -33.14 -69.51 36.94
N ARG A 3 -31.89 -68.98 36.77
CA ARG A 3 -31.59 -67.53 36.88
C ARG A 3 -31.37 -67.02 35.47
N PHE A 4 -32.29 -66.16 35.05
CA PHE A 4 -32.08 -65.36 33.82
C PHE A 4 -31.25 -64.12 34.13
N ALA A 5 -30.17 -63.89 33.36
CA ALA A 5 -29.38 -62.68 33.42
C ALA A 5 -29.82 -61.77 32.26
N TYR A 6 -30.31 -60.55 32.56
CA TYR A 6 -30.57 -59.51 31.57
C TYR A 6 -29.30 -58.72 31.32
N GLY A 7 -28.81 -58.77 30.09
CA GLY A 7 -27.72 -57.92 29.63
C GLY A 7 -28.30 -56.61 29.07
N LEU A 8 -27.93 -55.49 29.70
CA LEU A 8 -28.17 -54.14 29.15
C LEU A 8 -27.14 -53.83 28.08
N PHE A 9 -27.58 -53.70 26.82
CA PHE A 9 -26.78 -53.09 25.73
C PHE A 9 -26.94 -51.59 25.79
N SER A 10 -25.88 -50.89 26.21
CA SER A 10 -25.79 -49.42 26.12
C SER A 10 -25.20 -49.04 24.77
N SER A 11 -26.06 -48.56 23.83
CA SER A 11 -25.62 -48.03 22.57
C SER A 11 -25.09 -46.62 22.76
N PHE A 12 -23.76 -46.45 22.67
CA PHE A 12 -23.14 -45.12 22.54
C PHE A 12 -23.31 -44.63 21.12
N LEU A 13 -24.19 -43.64 20.93
CA LEU A 13 -24.24 -42.83 19.74
C LEU A 13 -23.07 -41.84 19.79
N THR A 14 -22.01 -42.10 19.02
CA THR A 14 -20.96 -41.14 18.74
C THR A 14 -21.47 -40.15 17.72
N PHE A 15 -21.82 -38.95 18.16
CA PHE A 15 -21.98 -37.80 17.29
C PHE A 15 -20.60 -37.39 16.75
N SER A 16 -20.27 -37.81 15.53
CA SER A 16 -19.17 -37.21 14.77
C SER A 16 -19.63 -35.81 14.35
N SER A 17 -19.22 -34.80 15.05
CA SER A 17 -19.26 -33.44 14.54
C SER A 17 -18.24 -33.31 13.41
N THR A 18 -18.69 -33.43 12.17
CA THR A 18 -17.94 -32.95 11.02
C THR A 18 -17.88 -31.42 11.13
N ALA A 19 -16.76 -30.91 11.66
CA ALA A 19 -16.42 -29.51 11.49
C ALA A 19 -16.21 -29.32 9.98
N PHE A 20 -17.22 -28.77 9.31
CA PHE A 20 -17.01 -28.20 7.99
C PHE A 20 -15.96 -27.10 8.17
N ALA A 21 -14.81 -27.26 7.55
CA ALA A 21 -13.91 -26.14 7.34
C ALA A 21 -14.71 -25.16 6.47
N GLU A 22 -15.24 -24.10 7.10
CA GLU A 22 -15.89 -23.03 6.37
C GLU A 22 -14.83 -22.41 5.45
N GLY A 23 -14.87 -22.76 4.17
CA GLY A 23 -14.02 -22.20 3.14
C GLY A 23 -14.46 -20.75 2.84
N ILE A 24 -13.53 -19.96 2.32
CA ILE A 24 -13.86 -18.66 1.75
C ILE A 24 -14.95 -18.88 0.69
N PRO A 25 -16.04 -18.09 0.69
CA PRO A 25 -17.03 -18.17 -0.38
C PRO A 25 -16.33 -18.08 -1.75
N ASN A 26 -16.62 -19.02 -2.66
CA ASN A 26 -15.95 -19.12 -3.96
C ASN A 26 -16.20 -17.89 -4.85
N ASP A 27 -17.23 -17.12 -4.54
CA ASP A 27 -17.71 -15.94 -5.24
C ASP A 27 -17.31 -14.61 -4.57
N LEU A 28 -16.59 -14.63 -3.44
CA LEU A 28 -16.10 -13.42 -2.79
C LEU A 28 -15.14 -12.67 -3.71
N HIS A 29 -15.46 -11.42 -4.03
CA HIS A 29 -14.67 -10.59 -4.93
C HIS A 29 -13.57 -9.83 -4.21
N LEU A 30 -12.53 -9.44 -4.97
CA LEU A 30 -11.35 -8.71 -4.45
C LEU A 30 -11.73 -7.42 -3.71
N ASN A 31 -12.75 -6.71 -4.17
CA ASN A 31 -13.22 -5.47 -3.55
C ASN A 31 -14.19 -5.67 -2.38
N GLU A 32 -14.47 -6.90 -1.98
CA GLU A 32 -15.38 -7.25 -0.88
C GLU A 32 -14.63 -7.60 0.41
N VAL A 33 -13.32 -7.38 0.43
CA VAL A 33 -12.47 -7.56 1.60
C VAL A 33 -11.74 -6.28 1.97
N GLN A 34 -11.34 -6.15 3.24
CA GLN A 34 -10.43 -5.11 3.70
C GLN A 34 -9.08 -5.72 4.05
N ILE A 35 -8.01 -4.99 3.74
CA ILE A 35 -6.62 -5.31 4.08
C ILE A 35 -5.96 -4.10 4.76
N ILE A 36 -4.84 -4.35 5.45
CA ILE A 36 -4.00 -3.30 6.02
C ILE A 36 -2.78 -3.13 5.12
N GLY A 37 -2.43 -1.87 4.87
CA GLY A 37 -1.25 -1.45 4.14
C GLY A 37 -0.34 -0.57 4.95
N THR A 38 0.85 -0.32 4.42
CA THR A 38 1.81 0.65 4.97
C THR A 38 2.05 1.78 4.00
N HIS A 39 2.26 2.97 4.54
CA HIS A 39 2.66 4.16 3.83
C HIS A 39 4.19 4.26 3.83
N ASN A 40 4.80 4.60 2.70
CA ASN A 40 6.27 4.66 2.56
C ASN A 40 6.97 3.39 3.08
N SER A 41 6.53 2.23 2.64
CA SER A 41 6.90 0.91 3.18
C SER A 41 8.40 0.59 3.12
N TYR A 42 9.12 1.24 2.20
CA TYR A 42 10.56 1.12 1.99
C TYR A 42 11.40 1.94 3.00
N ARG A 43 10.75 2.83 3.77
CA ARG A 43 11.43 3.86 4.55
C ARG A 43 12.10 3.31 5.81
N THR A 44 13.37 3.68 6.02
CA THR A 44 14.12 3.41 7.25
C THR A 44 14.13 4.65 8.17
N ASP A 45 14.87 4.60 9.28
CA ASP A 45 15.08 5.78 10.12
C ASP A 45 15.73 6.91 9.31
N ILE A 46 15.21 8.12 9.47
CA ILE A 46 15.92 9.33 9.00
C ILE A 46 17.28 9.43 9.71
N SER A 47 18.29 9.96 9.02
CA SER A 47 19.60 10.17 9.59
C SER A 47 19.51 11.01 10.88
N PRO A 48 20.17 10.62 11.98
CA PRO A 48 20.21 11.41 13.22
C PRO A 48 20.66 12.85 13.01
N ALA A 49 21.64 13.09 12.14
CA ALA A 49 22.11 14.43 11.81
C ALA A 49 21.02 15.23 11.09
N THR A 50 20.34 14.63 10.10
CA THR A 50 19.22 15.25 9.39
C THR A 50 18.06 15.52 10.32
N LEU A 51 17.71 14.58 11.19
CA LEU A 51 16.64 14.76 12.17
C LEU A 51 16.94 15.94 13.10
N LYS A 52 18.17 16.04 13.61
CA LYS A 52 18.61 17.16 14.45
C LYS A 52 18.56 18.49 13.71
N TRP A 53 18.98 18.50 12.45
CA TRP A 53 18.87 19.68 11.59
C TRP A 53 17.42 20.10 11.38
N LEU A 54 16.54 19.15 11.03
CA LEU A 54 15.11 19.40 10.85
C LEU A 54 14.44 19.92 12.13
N GLN A 55 14.80 19.38 13.30
CA GLN A 55 14.29 19.89 14.59
C GLN A 55 14.60 21.39 14.80
N ALA A 56 15.72 21.87 14.27
CA ALA A 56 16.09 23.28 14.37
C ALA A 56 15.39 24.16 13.31
N VAL A 57 15.20 23.66 12.08
CA VAL A 57 14.69 24.50 10.97
C VAL A 57 13.21 24.31 10.70
N SER A 58 12.66 23.13 11.00
CA SER A 58 11.24 22.76 10.79
C SER A 58 10.82 21.64 11.76
N PRO A 59 10.53 21.96 13.05
CA PRO A 59 10.16 20.95 14.05
C PRO A 59 8.98 20.06 13.64
N LYS A 60 7.98 20.62 12.95
CA LYS A 60 6.84 19.86 12.43
C LYS A 60 7.24 18.84 11.38
N ALA A 61 8.18 19.17 10.49
CA ALA A 61 8.71 18.20 9.52
C ALA A 61 9.50 17.10 10.22
N ALA A 62 10.29 17.46 11.25
CA ALA A 62 11.01 16.47 12.05
C ALA A 62 10.06 15.48 12.75
N GLU A 63 8.94 15.98 13.28
CA GLU A 63 7.91 15.11 13.89
C GLU A 63 7.22 14.22 12.85
N ALA A 64 6.85 14.78 11.70
CA ALA A 64 6.18 14.05 10.63
C ALA A 64 7.05 12.91 10.04
N LEU A 65 8.36 13.10 10.02
CA LEU A 65 9.32 12.13 9.48
C LEU A 65 9.84 11.12 10.51
N ASP A 66 9.35 11.15 11.74
CA ASP A 66 9.85 10.33 12.85
C ASP A 66 9.13 8.97 12.95
N TYR A 67 9.17 8.22 11.85
CA TYR A 67 8.69 6.84 11.74
C TYR A 67 9.57 6.06 10.76
N LYS A 68 9.45 4.74 10.80
CA LYS A 68 10.19 3.81 9.95
C LYS A 68 9.42 2.52 9.76
N HIS A 69 9.89 1.71 8.81
CA HIS A 69 9.41 0.36 8.58
C HIS A 69 10.56 -0.65 8.56
N THR A 70 10.22 -1.90 8.92
CA THR A 70 11.07 -3.06 8.68
C THR A 70 11.09 -3.39 7.18
N THR A 71 11.84 -4.42 6.79
CA THR A 71 11.93 -4.84 5.39
C THR A 71 10.58 -5.29 4.82
N LEU A 72 10.40 -5.17 3.49
CA LEU A 72 9.12 -5.43 2.83
C LEU A 72 8.60 -6.85 3.07
N ASP A 73 9.49 -7.85 3.03
CA ASP A 73 9.17 -9.25 3.32
C ASP A 73 8.64 -9.44 4.75
N ARG A 74 9.25 -8.78 5.74
CA ARG A 74 8.77 -8.84 7.13
C ARG A 74 7.44 -8.15 7.34
N GLN A 75 7.17 -7.07 6.60
CA GLN A 75 5.85 -6.44 6.62
C GLN A 75 4.79 -7.39 6.08
N LEU A 76 5.08 -8.08 4.96
CA LEU A 76 4.21 -9.11 4.40
C LEU A 76 4.00 -10.28 5.36
N ASP A 77 5.05 -10.78 6.03
CA ASP A 77 4.96 -11.79 7.11
C ASP A 77 4.08 -11.31 8.27
N GLY A 78 4.09 -10.01 8.55
CA GLY A 78 3.26 -9.36 9.55
C GLY A 78 1.79 -9.17 9.17
N GLY A 79 1.38 -9.60 7.97
CA GLY A 79 0.00 -9.52 7.48
C GLY A 79 -0.33 -8.25 6.68
N VAL A 80 0.67 -7.40 6.38
CA VAL A 80 0.49 -6.26 5.46
C VAL A 80 0.24 -6.78 4.05
N ARG A 81 -0.73 -6.21 3.33
CA ARG A 81 -1.07 -6.60 1.95
C ARG A 81 -1.16 -5.42 0.97
N GLN A 82 -0.80 -4.22 1.42
CA GLN A 82 -0.49 -3.11 0.54
C GLN A 82 0.83 -2.48 0.99
N LEU A 83 1.71 -2.22 0.03
CA LEU A 83 2.98 -1.54 0.22
C LEU A 83 3.02 -0.29 -0.67
N GLU A 84 3.61 0.79 -0.19
CA GLU A 84 3.81 2.01 -0.95
C GLU A 84 5.30 2.24 -1.18
N ILE A 85 5.65 2.56 -2.43
CA ILE A 85 7.04 2.76 -2.85
C ILE A 85 7.13 4.05 -3.66
N ASP A 86 7.85 5.03 -3.13
CA ASP A 86 8.14 6.26 -3.83
C ASP A 86 9.35 6.07 -4.76
N ILE A 87 9.19 6.49 -5.98
CA ILE A 87 10.26 6.36 -6.98
C ILE A 87 10.62 7.67 -7.66
N TYR A 88 11.90 7.82 -7.97
CA TYR A 88 12.44 8.92 -8.75
C TYR A 88 13.05 8.37 -10.03
N ALA A 89 12.76 9.02 -11.16
CA ALA A 89 13.46 8.75 -12.40
C ALA A 89 14.88 9.35 -12.36
N ASP A 90 15.84 8.63 -12.93
CA ASP A 90 17.24 9.05 -13.06
C ASP A 90 17.81 8.53 -14.39
N THR A 91 17.30 9.09 -15.50
CA THR A 91 17.63 8.60 -16.86
C THR A 91 19.06 8.90 -17.28
N GLN A 92 19.71 9.87 -16.63
CA GLN A 92 21.11 10.21 -16.86
C GLN A 92 22.07 9.49 -15.90
N GLY A 93 21.55 8.97 -14.81
CA GLY A 93 22.27 8.30 -13.74
C GLY A 93 22.98 9.28 -12.80
N SER A 94 23.05 8.88 -11.52
CA SER A 94 23.77 9.59 -10.47
C SER A 94 23.25 11.00 -10.12
N GLN A 95 22.06 11.39 -10.56
CA GLN A 95 21.46 12.70 -10.26
C GLN A 95 21.30 12.94 -8.75
N TYR A 96 21.04 11.88 -8.00
CA TYR A 96 20.77 11.94 -6.56
C TYR A 96 21.96 11.44 -5.71
N SER A 97 23.11 11.14 -6.32
CA SER A 97 24.28 10.56 -5.63
C SER A 97 25.02 11.55 -4.73
N HIS A 98 24.72 12.83 -4.83
CA HIS A 98 25.34 13.90 -4.03
C HIS A 98 24.27 14.75 -3.34
N PRO A 99 23.61 14.23 -2.29
CA PRO A 99 22.57 14.97 -1.58
C PRO A 99 23.09 16.24 -0.94
N LYS A 100 22.30 17.29 -0.94
CA LYS A 100 22.66 18.60 -0.40
C LYS A 100 22.48 18.71 1.11
N GLY A 101 21.67 17.82 1.71
CA GLY A 101 21.42 17.78 3.15
C GLY A 101 22.69 17.84 4.00
N PRO A 102 23.72 17.00 3.73
CA PRO A 102 24.99 17.05 4.44
C PRO A 102 25.70 18.42 4.42
N GLU A 103 25.54 19.20 3.37
CA GLU A 103 26.06 20.57 3.31
C GLU A 103 25.28 21.53 4.22
N TRP A 104 23.96 21.41 4.25
CA TRP A 104 23.08 22.23 5.09
C TRP A 104 23.27 21.93 6.57
N GLU A 105 23.50 20.65 6.91
CA GLU A 105 23.84 20.20 8.26
C GLU A 105 25.16 20.82 8.74
N ARG A 106 26.23 20.76 7.93
CA ARG A 106 27.54 21.40 8.25
C ARG A 106 27.41 22.91 8.43
N LYS A 107 26.65 23.60 7.56
CA LYS A 107 26.37 25.04 7.69
C LYS A 107 25.64 25.38 8.98
N SER A 108 24.92 24.42 9.55
CA SER A 108 24.21 24.54 10.83
C SER A 108 25.05 24.03 12.03
N GLY A 109 26.29 23.71 11.82
CA GLY A 109 27.19 23.21 12.89
C GLY A 109 26.93 21.74 13.28
N ILE A 110 26.30 20.97 12.41
CA ILE A 110 26.00 19.54 12.62
C ILE A 110 26.90 18.72 11.71
N SER A 111 27.59 17.71 12.28
CA SER A 111 28.35 16.74 11.49
C SER A 111 27.41 15.77 10.81
N PRO A 112 27.42 15.65 9.46
CA PRO A 112 26.61 14.68 8.74
C PRO A 112 26.95 13.24 9.10
N ASP A 113 25.97 12.37 9.06
CA ASP A 113 26.18 10.93 9.16
C ASP A 113 26.74 10.37 7.83
N ALA A 114 27.66 9.42 7.93
CA ALA A 114 28.12 8.68 6.76
C ALA A 114 27.02 7.70 6.32
N ASP A 115 26.72 7.68 5.03
CA ASP A 115 25.77 6.74 4.42
C ASP A 115 26.28 6.20 3.09
N PRO A 116 27.32 5.34 3.11
CA PRO A 116 27.94 4.83 1.91
C PRO A 116 27.00 3.86 1.12
N ALA A 117 26.07 3.19 1.80
CA ALA A 117 25.14 2.28 1.16
C ALA A 117 24.12 3.04 0.30
N SER A 118 23.52 4.09 0.85
CA SER A 118 22.62 4.97 0.09
C SER A 118 23.35 5.68 -1.06
N ALA A 119 24.56 6.18 -0.82
CA ALA A 119 25.35 6.83 -1.88
C ALA A 119 25.65 5.86 -3.06
N ALA A 120 25.93 4.59 -2.79
CA ALA A 120 26.16 3.58 -3.81
C ALA A 120 24.87 3.24 -4.59
N ALA A 121 23.73 3.15 -3.90
CA ALA A 121 22.44 2.85 -4.49
C ALA A 121 21.93 3.98 -5.40
N MET A 122 22.37 5.23 -5.18
CA MET A 122 22.03 6.39 -6.02
C MET A 122 22.83 6.47 -7.33
N GLN A 123 23.71 5.52 -7.61
CA GLN A 123 24.41 5.44 -8.90
C GLN A 123 23.55 4.78 -9.98
N GLY A 124 23.89 5.01 -11.26
CA GLY A 124 23.19 4.38 -12.40
C GLY A 124 21.83 4.97 -12.72
N THR A 125 21.17 4.38 -13.71
CA THR A 125 19.93 4.90 -14.31
C THR A 125 18.66 4.22 -13.80
N ASP A 126 18.77 3.34 -12.81
CA ASP A 126 17.63 2.64 -12.18
C ASP A 126 16.69 3.64 -11.50
N PHE A 127 15.41 3.29 -11.35
CA PHE A 127 14.49 4.05 -10.51
C PHE A 127 14.98 4.04 -9.07
N LYS A 128 15.19 5.23 -8.50
CA LYS A 128 15.63 5.39 -7.11
C LYS A 128 14.45 5.29 -6.17
N VAL A 129 14.64 4.60 -5.05
CA VAL A 129 13.61 4.45 -4.02
C VAL A 129 14.00 5.29 -2.81
N MET A 130 13.37 6.44 -2.65
CA MET A 130 13.64 7.37 -1.55
C MET A 130 12.43 8.28 -1.32
N HIS A 131 12.31 8.82 -0.10
CA HIS A 131 11.17 9.67 0.27
C HIS A 131 11.35 11.12 -0.20
N ILE A 132 12.41 11.79 0.26
CA ILE A 132 12.65 13.20 -0.03
C ILE A 132 14.08 13.39 -0.54
N VAL A 133 14.19 13.89 -1.76
CA VAL A 133 15.49 14.25 -2.35
C VAL A 133 16.29 15.16 -1.42
N ASP A 134 17.59 14.94 -1.35
CA ASP A 134 18.58 15.67 -0.56
C ASP A 134 18.54 15.46 0.96
N ILE A 135 17.42 15.02 1.57
CA ILE A 135 17.30 14.94 3.03
C ILE A 135 16.83 13.58 3.58
N ASP A 136 16.04 12.81 2.84
CA ASP A 136 15.52 11.51 3.30
C ASP A 136 15.60 10.48 2.17
N GLN A 137 16.85 10.03 1.90
CA GLN A 137 17.17 9.13 0.80
C GLN A 137 17.39 7.68 1.23
N ARG A 138 17.26 7.39 2.53
CA ARG A 138 17.47 6.03 3.05
C ARG A 138 16.27 5.14 2.75
N SER A 139 16.57 3.93 2.29
CA SER A 139 15.56 2.92 1.97
C SER A 139 16.00 1.55 2.49
N ASN A 140 15.04 0.66 2.78
CA ASN A 140 15.32 -0.74 3.10
C ASN A 140 15.44 -1.61 1.84
N CYS A 141 15.15 -1.05 0.67
CA CYS A 141 15.35 -1.69 -0.63
C CYS A 141 15.63 -0.64 -1.70
N GLU A 142 16.77 -0.71 -2.35
CA GLU A 142 17.19 0.17 -3.45
C GLU A 142 18.03 -0.63 -4.47
N PRO A 143 17.87 -0.38 -5.76
CA PRO A 143 16.85 0.40 -6.47
C PRO A 143 15.48 -0.30 -6.52
N LEU A 144 14.50 0.24 -7.28
CA LEU A 144 13.15 -0.35 -7.42
C LEU A 144 13.20 -1.83 -7.77
N SER A 145 14.04 -2.23 -8.72
CA SER A 145 14.19 -3.64 -9.12
C SER A 145 14.48 -4.56 -7.92
N LYS A 146 15.21 -4.09 -6.92
CA LYS A 146 15.51 -4.83 -5.71
C LYS A 146 14.31 -4.96 -4.77
N CYS A 147 13.51 -3.88 -4.63
CA CYS A 147 12.25 -3.94 -3.91
C CYS A 147 11.31 -4.96 -4.55
N LEU A 148 11.18 -4.91 -5.87
CA LEU A 148 10.38 -5.87 -6.64
C LEU A 148 10.86 -7.31 -6.48
N GLN A 149 12.18 -7.56 -6.46
CA GLN A 149 12.76 -8.88 -6.24
C GLN A 149 12.42 -9.44 -4.84
N ILE A 150 12.45 -8.60 -3.80
CA ILE A 150 12.07 -9.00 -2.44
C ILE A 150 10.59 -9.42 -2.42
N ILE A 151 9.70 -8.60 -2.99
CA ILE A 151 8.26 -8.88 -3.06
C ILE A 151 7.99 -10.14 -3.88
N ARG A 152 8.66 -10.28 -5.04
CA ARG A 152 8.51 -11.46 -5.89
C ARG A 152 8.95 -12.72 -5.18
N LYS A 153 10.11 -12.70 -4.52
CA LYS A 153 10.60 -13.86 -3.77
C LYS A 153 9.63 -14.25 -2.66
N TRP A 154 9.12 -13.27 -1.90
CA TRP A 154 8.14 -13.53 -0.86
C TRP A 154 6.86 -14.16 -1.45
N SER A 155 6.38 -13.66 -2.58
CA SER A 155 5.22 -14.21 -3.29
C SER A 155 5.45 -15.66 -3.76
N ASP A 156 6.64 -15.98 -4.26
CA ASP A 156 7.00 -17.34 -4.65
C ASP A 156 7.02 -18.31 -3.45
N ASP A 157 7.49 -17.84 -2.30
CA ASP A 157 7.50 -18.62 -1.06
C ASP A 157 6.07 -18.79 -0.46
N HIS A 158 5.09 -17.98 -0.89
CA HIS A 158 3.70 -17.95 -0.40
C HIS A 158 2.67 -17.99 -1.54
N PRO A 159 2.65 -19.02 -2.40
CA PRO A 159 1.96 -18.98 -3.70
C PRO A 159 0.42 -18.79 -3.64
N LYS A 160 -0.18 -18.85 -2.45
CA LYS A 160 -1.62 -18.66 -2.23
C LYS A 160 -1.94 -17.41 -1.39
N HIS A 161 -0.96 -16.52 -1.24
CA HIS A 161 -1.15 -15.30 -0.44
C HIS A 161 -2.35 -14.46 -0.91
N PHE A 162 -2.93 -13.66 -0.01
CA PHE A 162 -3.86 -12.61 -0.40
C PHE A 162 -3.21 -11.68 -1.42
N PRO A 163 -3.98 -11.13 -2.38
CA PRO A 163 -3.44 -10.19 -3.34
C PRO A 163 -2.66 -9.06 -2.66
N ILE A 164 -1.46 -8.78 -3.19
CA ILE A 164 -0.61 -7.71 -2.69
C ILE A 164 -0.80 -6.48 -3.58
N PHE A 165 -1.11 -5.34 -3.00
CA PHE A 165 -1.15 -4.06 -3.70
C PHE A 165 0.18 -3.34 -3.52
N ILE A 166 0.72 -2.84 -4.62
CA ILE A 166 1.92 -2.00 -4.62
C ILE A 166 1.52 -0.63 -5.17
N ASP A 167 1.55 0.35 -4.30
CA ASP A 167 1.27 1.73 -4.63
C ASP A 167 2.58 2.43 -5.01
N ILE A 168 2.64 2.96 -6.22
CA ILE A 168 3.83 3.62 -6.77
C ILE A 168 3.60 5.13 -6.81
N GLU A 169 4.28 5.86 -5.93
CA GLU A 169 4.32 7.32 -6.02
C GLU A 169 5.51 7.77 -6.87
N THR A 170 5.24 8.39 -8.03
CA THR A 170 6.26 8.96 -8.91
C THR A 170 6.63 10.36 -8.46
N LYS A 171 7.76 10.52 -7.80
CA LYS A 171 8.21 11.81 -7.25
C LYS A 171 8.79 12.71 -8.33
N GLN A 172 8.13 13.83 -8.57
CA GLN A 172 8.50 14.81 -9.62
C GLN A 172 8.49 16.25 -9.11
N ASP A 173 8.03 16.48 -7.90
CA ASP A 173 7.92 17.81 -7.32
C ASP A 173 9.08 18.08 -6.35
N ILE A 174 9.47 19.34 -6.23
CA ILE A 174 10.36 19.79 -5.16
C ILE A 174 9.54 19.80 -3.86
N PRO A 175 9.96 19.05 -2.82
CA PRO A 175 9.15 18.79 -1.64
C PRO A 175 8.84 20.05 -0.82
N PHE A 176 9.75 21.03 -0.83
CA PHE A 176 9.61 22.26 -0.07
C PHE A 176 9.98 23.48 -0.90
N LYS A 177 9.13 24.49 -0.88
CA LYS A 177 9.49 25.82 -1.37
C LYS A 177 10.25 26.55 -0.26
N SER A 178 11.49 26.94 -0.52
CA SER A 178 12.33 27.67 0.42
C SER A 178 13.17 28.69 -0.32
N ASP A 179 13.20 29.93 0.17
CA ASP A 179 14.12 30.95 -0.37
C ASP A 179 15.58 30.72 0.07
N LYS A 180 15.80 29.83 1.03
CA LYS A 180 17.12 29.53 1.61
C LYS A 180 17.73 28.20 1.17
N LEU A 181 16.91 27.27 0.66
CA LEU A 181 17.33 25.93 0.29
C LEU A 181 16.98 25.66 -1.16
N THR A 182 17.95 25.27 -1.95
CA THR A 182 17.75 24.87 -3.35
C THR A 182 17.89 23.35 -3.44
N PHE A 183 16.78 22.64 -3.53
CA PHE A 183 16.75 21.20 -3.70
C PHE A 183 17.20 20.77 -5.09
N THR A 184 17.70 19.56 -5.21
CA THR A 184 17.88 18.88 -6.49
C THR A 184 16.51 18.69 -7.13
N ALA A 185 16.33 19.21 -8.35
CA ALA A 185 15.05 19.07 -9.06
C ALA A 185 14.85 17.62 -9.49
N PRO A 186 13.75 16.96 -9.11
CA PRO A 186 13.43 15.63 -9.61
C PRO A 186 13.22 15.62 -11.13
N GLU A 187 13.55 14.49 -11.76
CA GLU A 187 13.28 14.29 -13.19
C GLU A 187 11.78 14.06 -13.42
N THR A 188 11.23 14.66 -14.47
CA THR A 188 9.82 14.47 -14.84
C THR A 188 9.61 13.12 -15.51
N PHE A 189 8.58 12.37 -15.08
CA PHE A 189 8.17 11.16 -15.77
C PHE A 189 7.49 11.48 -17.09
N THR A 190 8.10 11.04 -18.18
CA THR A 190 7.57 11.11 -19.54
C THR A 190 6.77 9.83 -19.86
N PRO A 191 5.97 9.80 -20.95
CA PRO A 191 5.36 8.53 -21.39
C PRO A 191 6.40 7.40 -21.55
N ALA A 192 7.57 7.68 -22.10
CA ALA A 192 8.65 6.68 -22.22
C ALA A 192 9.21 6.22 -20.87
N THR A 193 9.23 7.10 -19.87
CA THR A 193 9.63 6.73 -18.50
C THR A 193 8.61 5.78 -17.87
N TYR A 194 7.32 6.00 -18.12
CA TYR A 194 6.25 5.07 -17.68
C TYR A 194 6.31 3.73 -18.45
N ASP A 195 6.62 3.73 -19.75
CA ASP A 195 6.80 2.47 -20.50
C ASP A 195 7.96 1.65 -19.93
N ARG A 196 9.04 2.33 -19.49
CA ARG A 196 10.17 1.69 -18.81
C ARG A 196 9.75 1.12 -17.44
N LEU A 197 8.92 1.84 -16.69
CA LEU A 197 8.39 1.37 -15.41
C LEU A 197 7.53 0.11 -15.57
N ASP A 198 6.60 0.12 -16.51
CA ASP A 198 5.75 -1.04 -16.84
C ASP A 198 6.61 -2.26 -17.23
N LYS A 199 7.65 -2.01 -18.03
CA LYS A 199 8.59 -3.06 -18.45
C LYS A 199 9.38 -3.61 -17.26
N GLU A 200 9.94 -2.77 -16.40
CA GLU A 200 10.72 -3.20 -15.23
C GLU A 200 9.87 -4.05 -14.28
N ILE A 201 8.63 -3.60 -13.99
CA ILE A 201 7.69 -4.37 -13.18
C ILE A 201 7.41 -5.74 -13.82
N THR A 202 7.14 -5.76 -15.13
CA THR A 202 6.81 -7.01 -15.83
C THR A 202 8.01 -7.97 -15.88
N ASP A 203 9.21 -7.44 -16.11
CA ASP A 203 10.43 -8.25 -16.19
C ASP A 203 10.79 -8.88 -14.84
N VAL A 204 10.61 -8.17 -13.72
CA VAL A 204 11.00 -8.65 -12.38
C VAL A 204 9.90 -9.50 -11.75
N ILE A 205 8.67 -9.04 -11.79
CA ILE A 205 7.53 -9.74 -11.17
C ILE A 205 7.09 -10.92 -12.03
N GLY A 206 7.10 -10.78 -13.35
CA GLY A 206 6.57 -11.76 -14.29
C GLY A 206 5.06 -11.64 -14.49
N ARG A 207 4.62 -11.75 -15.75
CA ARG A 207 3.22 -11.55 -16.14
C ARG A 207 2.25 -12.46 -15.37
N ASP A 208 2.65 -13.68 -15.09
CA ASP A 208 1.80 -14.67 -14.43
C ASP A 208 1.51 -14.36 -12.95
N HIS A 209 2.32 -13.50 -12.33
CA HIS A 209 2.12 -13.01 -10.95
C HIS A 209 1.36 -11.69 -10.89
N LEU A 210 1.13 -11.05 -12.02
CA LEU A 210 0.44 -9.77 -12.08
C LEU A 210 -1.08 -9.93 -12.29
N LEU A 211 -1.86 -9.07 -11.65
CA LEU A 211 -3.23 -8.75 -12.02
C LEU A 211 -3.23 -7.32 -12.55
N ILE A 212 -3.38 -7.16 -13.88
CA ILE A 212 -3.27 -5.88 -14.58
C ILE A 212 -4.65 -5.37 -15.02
N PRO A 213 -4.77 -4.08 -15.41
CA PRO A 213 -6.05 -3.52 -15.88
C PRO A 213 -6.73 -4.33 -16.97
N ASP A 214 -6.00 -4.92 -17.91
CA ASP A 214 -6.57 -5.73 -18.99
C ASP A 214 -7.24 -7.02 -18.49
N ASP A 215 -6.77 -7.61 -17.39
CA ASP A 215 -7.39 -8.79 -16.78
C ASP A 215 -8.76 -8.46 -16.16
N VAL A 216 -8.89 -7.26 -15.59
CA VAL A 216 -10.15 -6.76 -15.02
C VAL A 216 -11.07 -6.25 -16.12
N ARG A 217 -10.55 -5.50 -17.07
CA ARG A 217 -11.31 -4.93 -18.17
C ARG A 217 -11.96 -6.00 -19.04
N GLY A 218 -11.22 -7.04 -19.39
CA GLY A 218 -11.70 -8.10 -20.28
C GLY A 218 -12.25 -7.53 -21.61
N ALA A 219 -13.49 -7.87 -21.93
CA ALA A 219 -14.17 -7.40 -23.15
C ALA A 219 -14.88 -6.04 -22.99
N ALA A 220 -14.86 -5.42 -21.81
CA ALA A 220 -15.48 -4.10 -21.60
C ALA A 220 -14.67 -2.99 -22.31
N SER A 221 -15.31 -1.85 -22.55
CA SER A 221 -14.68 -0.71 -23.20
C SER A 221 -13.61 -0.03 -22.33
N SER A 222 -13.75 -0.18 -20.99
CA SER A 222 -12.86 0.42 -19.99
C SER A 222 -12.85 -0.40 -18.70
N VAL A 223 -11.84 -0.16 -17.84
CA VAL A 223 -11.83 -0.78 -16.51
C VAL A 223 -12.97 -0.26 -15.64
N ASN A 224 -13.34 1.02 -15.78
CA ASN A 224 -14.47 1.61 -15.05
C ASN A 224 -15.80 0.91 -15.40
N GLU A 225 -16.06 0.66 -16.68
CA GLU A 225 -17.22 -0.11 -17.10
C GLU A 225 -17.19 -1.52 -16.54
N ALA A 226 -16.05 -2.20 -16.61
CA ALA A 226 -15.90 -3.58 -16.14
C ALA A 226 -16.24 -3.74 -14.67
N ILE A 227 -15.67 -2.91 -13.79
CA ILE A 227 -15.91 -3.01 -12.34
C ILE A 227 -17.36 -2.72 -11.96
N ARG A 228 -18.06 -1.90 -12.74
CA ARG A 228 -19.48 -1.55 -12.49
C ARG A 228 -20.47 -2.58 -13.00
N ILE A 229 -20.12 -3.33 -14.05
CA ILE A 229 -21.01 -4.32 -14.67
C ILE A 229 -20.72 -5.73 -14.18
N LYS A 230 -19.43 -6.11 -14.09
CA LYS A 230 -18.98 -7.47 -13.75
C LYS A 230 -18.38 -7.56 -12.35
N GLY A 231 -18.00 -6.44 -11.75
CA GLY A 231 -17.20 -6.42 -10.53
C GLY A 231 -15.72 -6.77 -10.76
N TRP A 232 -14.97 -6.82 -9.69
CA TRP A 232 -13.60 -7.27 -9.65
C TRP A 232 -13.49 -8.79 -9.76
N PRO A 233 -12.34 -9.34 -10.13
CA PRO A 233 -12.11 -10.79 -10.07
C PRO A 233 -12.40 -11.36 -8.67
N THR A 234 -12.75 -12.64 -8.62
CA THR A 234 -12.91 -13.31 -7.32
C THR A 234 -11.60 -13.35 -6.55
N LEU A 235 -11.69 -13.29 -5.23
CA LEU A 235 -10.51 -13.41 -4.36
C LEU A 235 -9.75 -14.72 -4.64
N ALA A 236 -10.47 -15.80 -4.90
CA ALA A 236 -9.88 -17.09 -5.26
C ALA A 236 -9.01 -17.02 -6.52
N SER A 237 -9.45 -16.28 -7.56
CA SER A 237 -8.68 -16.10 -8.80
C SER A 237 -7.54 -15.09 -8.68
N ALA A 238 -7.62 -14.19 -7.70
CA ALA A 238 -6.62 -13.15 -7.45
C ALA A 238 -5.54 -13.55 -6.43
N ARG A 239 -5.69 -14.68 -5.73
CA ARG A 239 -4.64 -15.17 -4.81
C ARG A 239 -3.32 -15.41 -5.55
N GLY A 240 -2.22 -15.09 -4.88
CA GLY A 240 -0.86 -15.16 -5.45
C GLY A 240 -0.58 -14.08 -6.48
N LYS A 241 -1.46 -13.08 -6.64
CA LYS A 241 -1.26 -11.96 -7.57
C LYS A 241 -0.77 -10.71 -6.88
N ILE A 242 -0.02 -9.90 -7.65
CA ILE A 242 0.49 -8.59 -7.27
C ILE A 242 -0.16 -7.56 -8.19
N ILE A 243 -0.66 -6.49 -7.61
CA ILE A 243 -1.44 -5.44 -8.28
C ILE A 243 -0.70 -4.13 -8.08
N PHE A 244 -0.38 -3.44 -9.15
CA PHE A 244 0.29 -2.14 -9.08
C PHE A 244 -0.69 -1.01 -9.32
N VAL A 245 -0.50 0.09 -8.59
CA VAL A 245 -1.27 1.32 -8.69
C VAL A 245 -0.33 2.50 -8.85
N LEU A 246 -0.68 3.44 -9.70
CA LEU A 246 -0.03 4.75 -9.81
C LEU A 246 -0.77 5.73 -8.89
N ASP A 247 -0.14 6.10 -7.78
CA ASP A 247 -0.73 6.96 -6.74
C ASP A 247 -1.14 8.34 -7.27
N ARG A 248 -0.29 8.98 -8.06
CA ARG A 248 -0.44 10.39 -8.41
C ARG A 248 -1.48 10.64 -9.51
N PRO A 249 -2.68 11.18 -9.18
CA PRO A 249 -3.74 11.42 -10.18
C PRO A 249 -3.33 12.44 -11.25
N GLN A 250 -2.42 13.39 -10.96
CA GLN A 250 -1.92 14.36 -11.95
C GLN A 250 -1.03 13.72 -13.02
N ASP A 251 -0.55 12.51 -12.81
CA ASP A 251 0.28 11.77 -13.76
C ASP A 251 -0.52 10.88 -14.71
N THR A 252 -1.78 10.61 -14.36
CA THR A 252 -2.68 9.74 -15.11
C THR A 252 -2.73 10.10 -16.59
N ALA A 253 -2.88 11.37 -16.94
CA ALA A 253 -2.97 11.80 -18.35
C ALA A 253 -1.73 11.42 -19.18
N ARG A 254 -0.54 11.45 -18.59
CA ARG A 254 0.71 11.01 -19.24
C ARG A 254 0.82 9.50 -19.30
N TYR A 255 0.39 8.82 -18.25
CA TYR A 255 0.44 7.37 -18.16
C TYR A 255 -0.52 6.70 -19.16
N VAL A 256 -1.74 7.24 -19.32
CA VAL A 256 -2.74 6.68 -20.24
C VAL A 256 -2.60 7.18 -21.70
N LEU A 257 -1.62 8.01 -21.99
CA LEU A 257 -1.40 8.52 -23.36
C LEU A 257 -1.23 7.36 -24.34
N ASN A 258 -2.11 7.28 -25.34
CA ASN A 258 -2.24 6.16 -26.31
C ASN A 258 -2.70 4.82 -25.68
N HIS A 259 -3.15 4.81 -24.42
CA HIS A 259 -3.59 3.63 -23.68
C HIS A 259 -4.99 3.83 -23.10
N SER A 260 -5.96 4.24 -23.91
CA SER A 260 -7.32 4.53 -23.48
C SER A 260 -7.90 3.40 -22.61
N GLY A 261 -8.43 3.76 -21.44
CA GLY A 261 -8.99 2.81 -20.47
C GLY A 261 -7.95 1.82 -19.93
N LEU A 262 -6.68 2.24 -19.85
CA LEU A 262 -5.52 1.48 -19.37
C LEU A 262 -5.16 0.26 -20.26
N LYS A 263 -5.57 0.22 -21.51
CA LYS A 263 -5.26 -0.90 -22.40
C LYS A 263 -3.75 -1.08 -22.57
N GLY A 264 -3.24 -2.27 -22.22
CA GLY A 264 -1.81 -2.61 -22.32
C GLY A 264 -0.94 -1.98 -21.23
N ARG A 265 -1.51 -1.33 -20.21
CA ARG A 265 -0.79 -0.82 -19.04
C ARG A 265 -0.73 -1.85 -17.91
N VAL A 266 0.26 -1.70 -17.04
CA VAL A 266 0.50 -2.60 -15.90
C VAL A 266 -0.14 -2.08 -14.62
N LEU A 267 -0.09 -0.76 -14.39
CA LEU A 267 -0.62 -0.14 -13.19
C LEU A 267 -2.08 0.31 -13.40
N PHE A 268 -2.90 0.12 -12.38
CA PHE A 268 -4.12 0.89 -12.21
C PHE A 268 -3.76 2.34 -11.87
N THR A 269 -4.68 3.27 -12.07
CA THR A 269 -4.49 4.68 -11.73
C THR A 269 -5.32 5.08 -10.54
N ASN A 270 -4.84 6.03 -9.75
CA ASN A 270 -5.65 6.77 -8.79
C ASN A 270 -6.57 7.71 -9.59
N GLY A 271 -7.66 7.11 -10.10
CA GLY A 271 -8.55 7.72 -11.08
C GLY A 271 -9.71 8.48 -10.44
N ARG A 272 -10.22 9.48 -11.17
CA ARG A 272 -11.46 10.16 -10.75
C ARG A 272 -12.66 9.23 -11.04
N PRO A 273 -13.55 9.02 -10.07
CA PRO A 273 -14.75 8.23 -10.28
C PRO A 273 -15.52 8.66 -11.54
N GLY A 274 -15.84 7.68 -12.40
CA GLY A 274 -16.52 7.90 -13.67
C GLY A 274 -15.61 8.00 -14.90
N GLU A 275 -14.32 8.29 -14.74
CA GLU A 275 -13.38 8.29 -15.86
C GLU A 275 -13.08 6.85 -16.34
N PRO A 276 -12.77 6.65 -17.63
CA PRO A 276 -12.59 5.31 -18.20
C PRO A 276 -11.51 4.46 -17.54
N ASP A 277 -10.48 5.08 -17.00
CA ASP A 277 -9.37 4.43 -16.30
C ASP A 277 -9.60 4.24 -14.79
N ALA A 278 -10.70 4.78 -14.24
CA ALA A 278 -10.99 4.75 -12.81
C ALA A 278 -11.54 3.40 -12.37
N ALA A 279 -10.75 2.64 -11.63
CA ALA A 279 -11.17 1.44 -10.90
C ALA A 279 -10.71 1.48 -9.43
N TYR A 280 -9.65 2.21 -9.17
CA TYR A 280 -9.06 2.48 -7.87
C TYR A 280 -9.09 4.00 -7.61
N THR A 281 -9.25 4.40 -6.36
CA THR A 281 -9.17 5.81 -5.93
C THR A 281 -8.72 5.92 -4.48
N GLU A 282 -8.09 7.04 -4.14
CA GLU A 282 -7.64 7.32 -2.79
C GLU A 282 -8.45 8.45 -2.15
N VAL A 283 -8.78 8.24 -0.89
CA VAL A 283 -9.38 9.24 0.00
C VAL A 283 -8.50 9.35 1.23
N ASN A 284 -7.35 10.00 1.07
CA ASN A 284 -6.34 10.15 2.14
C ASN A 284 -6.47 11.46 2.90
N GLU A 285 -6.68 12.56 2.17
CA GLU A 285 -6.69 13.94 2.68
C GLU A 285 -7.75 14.79 1.95
N GLY A 286 -8.99 14.27 1.86
CA GLY A 286 -10.03 14.83 0.99
C GLY A 286 -9.98 14.22 -0.41
N PHE A 287 -10.92 14.60 -1.29
CA PHE A 287 -11.04 14.05 -2.64
C PHE A 287 -9.75 14.16 -3.47
N ALA A 288 -9.51 13.17 -4.30
CA ALA A 288 -8.43 13.14 -5.29
C ALA A 288 -8.32 14.49 -6.03
N GLY A 289 -7.25 15.25 -5.75
CA GLY A 289 -6.95 16.54 -6.38
C GLY A 289 -7.12 17.78 -5.51
N GLN A 290 -7.58 17.69 -4.27
CA GLN A 290 -7.55 18.81 -3.32
C GLN A 290 -6.21 18.85 -2.58
N LYS A 291 -5.23 19.55 -3.14
CA LYS A 291 -3.94 19.78 -2.47
C LYS A 291 -4.15 20.52 -1.15
N GLY A 292 -3.74 19.89 -0.04
CA GLY A 292 -3.62 20.55 1.27
C GLY A 292 -4.87 20.55 2.13
N ALA A 293 -5.90 19.79 1.79
CA ALA A 293 -7.01 19.54 2.70
C ALA A 293 -6.56 18.61 3.84
N SER A 294 -6.93 18.92 5.07
CA SER A 294 -6.82 17.97 6.19
C SER A 294 -7.84 16.85 6.02
N PHE A 295 -7.49 15.63 6.48
CA PHE A 295 -8.44 14.53 6.50
C PHE A 295 -9.67 14.90 7.34
N ASP A 296 -10.84 14.94 6.69
CA ASP A 296 -12.12 15.16 7.36
C ASP A 296 -12.81 13.82 7.63
N ASN A 297 -12.88 13.46 8.91
CA ASN A 297 -13.53 12.22 9.35
C ASN A 297 -15.00 12.11 8.87
N ALA A 298 -15.74 13.22 8.88
CA ALA A 298 -17.14 13.22 8.49
C ALA A 298 -17.30 13.07 6.98
N GLU A 299 -16.45 13.72 6.19
CA GLU A 299 -16.41 13.60 4.75
C GLU A 299 -16.03 12.16 4.33
N ALA A 300 -14.95 11.62 4.86
CA ALA A 300 -14.52 10.26 4.58
C ALA A 300 -15.59 9.20 4.95
N ALA A 301 -16.26 9.38 6.10
CA ALA A 301 -17.33 8.49 6.54
C ALA A 301 -18.56 8.52 5.60
N ARG A 302 -18.77 9.59 4.84
CA ARG A 302 -19.85 9.72 3.87
C ARG A 302 -19.44 9.21 2.48
N GLU A 303 -18.28 9.61 2.01
CA GLU A 303 -17.86 9.43 0.63
C GLU A 303 -17.28 8.05 0.32
N ILE A 304 -16.46 7.51 1.21
CA ILE A 304 -15.85 6.20 1.00
C ILE A 304 -16.91 5.10 0.83
N PRO A 305 -17.94 4.98 1.69
CA PRO A 305 -18.99 3.98 1.50
C PRO A 305 -19.71 4.09 0.16
N GLU A 306 -19.88 5.31 -0.36
CA GLU A 306 -20.54 5.52 -1.66
C GLU A 306 -19.67 5.02 -2.81
N LEU A 307 -18.37 5.32 -2.79
CA LEU A 307 -17.41 4.80 -3.77
C LEU A 307 -17.33 3.26 -3.76
N VAL A 308 -17.32 2.69 -2.56
CA VAL A 308 -17.31 1.23 -2.37
C VAL A 308 -18.57 0.58 -2.98
N ARG A 309 -19.75 1.16 -2.76
CA ARG A 309 -21.02 0.65 -3.37
C ARG A 309 -21.02 0.77 -4.88
N GLN A 310 -20.30 1.73 -5.44
CA GLN A 310 -20.14 1.88 -6.89
C GLN A 310 -19.12 0.91 -7.49
N GLY A 311 -18.45 0.09 -6.67
CA GLY A 311 -17.53 -0.95 -7.10
C GLY A 311 -16.05 -0.53 -7.15
N TYR A 312 -15.70 0.69 -6.74
CA TYR A 312 -14.31 1.13 -6.68
C TYR A 312 -13.55 0.41 -5.57
N LEU A 313 -12.27 0.12 -5.81
CA LEU A 313 -11.29 -0.12 -4.76
C LEU A 313 -10.88 1.24 -4.18
N VAL A 314 -11.01 1.39 -2.88
CA VAL A 314 -10.68 2.64 -2.18
C VAL A 314 -9.55 2.40 -1.20
N ARG A 315 -8.53 3.24 -1.25
CA ARG A 315 -7.50 3.36 -0.22
C ARG A 315 -7.79 4.58 0.66
N THR A 316 -7.57 4.44 1.96
CA THR A 316 -7.56 5.55 2.91
C THR A 316 -6.47 5.36 3.95
N ARG A 317 -6.12 6.42 4.66
CA ARG A 317 -5.10 6.38 5.72
C ARG A 317 -5.72 6.45 7.10
N ALA A 318 -5.25 5.57 8.00
CA ALA A 318 -5.66 5.54 9.41
C ALA A 318 -4.92 6.56 10.29
N ASP A 319 -3.79 7.06 9.80
CA ASP A 319 -2.92 8.04 10.46
C ASP A 319 -2.08 8.80 9.43
N ALA A 320 -1.52 9.95 9.82
CA ALA A 320 -0.62 10.73 9.00
C ALA A 320 0.32 11.59 9.85
N ASN A 321 1.56 11.80 9.35
CA ASN A 321 2.53 12.71 9.96
C ASN A 321 2.81 12.42 11.44
N THR A 322 2.63 11.19 11.90
CA THR A 322 2.77 10.73 13.28
C THR A 322 1.78 11.36 14.29
N ILE A 323 0.84 12.18 13.84
CA ILE A 323 -0.03 13.01 14.72
C ILE A 323 -0.90 12.11 15.60
N GLU A 324 -1.67 11.22 14.99
CA GLU A 324 -2.61 10.34 15.70
C GLU A 324 -1.88 9.44 16.70
N ALA A 325 -0.73 8.91 16.31
CA ALA A 325 0.07 8.05 17.19
C ALA A 325 0.65 8.81 18.39
N ARG A 326 1.13 10.05 18.18
CA ARG A 326 1.66 10.90 19.26
C ARG A 326 0.60 11.36 20.24
N GLN A 327 -0.63 11.57 19.76
CA GLN A 327 -1.74 12.04 20.57
C GLN A 327 -2.61 10.92 21.13
N ASN A 328 -2.35 9.67 20.73
CA ASN A 328 -3.23 8.52 20.95
C ASN A 328 -4.66 8.80 20.47
N ASP A 329 -4.80 9.53 19.36
CA ASP A 329 -6.08 9.79 18.74
C ASP A 329 -6.46 8.62 17.83
N LEU A 330 -7.54 7.95 18.17
CA LEU A 330 -8.03 6.79 17.43
C LEU A 330 -9.15 7.16 16.44
N SER A 331 -9.58 8.40 16.37
CA SER A 331 -10.76 8.82 15.63
C SER A 331 -10.64 8.54 14.13
N ARG A 332 -9.52 8.94 13.50
CA ARG A 332 -9.24 8.69 12.09
C ARG A 332 -9.15 7.20 11.80
N ARG A 333 -8.44 6.44 12.63
CA ARG A 333 -8.33 4.98 12.50
C ARG A 333 -9.69 4.29 12.52
N GLU A 334 -10.55 4.66 13.47
CA GLU A 334 -11.89 4.06 13.61
C GLU A 334 -12.79 4.39 12.40
N VAL A 335 -12.72 5.63 11.90
CA VAL A 335 -13.44 6.03 10.68
C VAL A 335 -12.93 5.23 9.49
N SER A 336 -11.62 5.16 9.28
CA SER A 336 -11.01 4.42 8.17
C SER A 336 -11.41 2.94 8.20
N LEU A 337 -11.33 2.29 9.36
CA LEU A 337 -11.74 0.89 9.52
C LEU A 337 -13.23 0.66 9.23
N LYS A 338 -14.13 1.60 9.55
CA LYS A 338 -15.58 1.47 9.37
C LYS A 338 -16.07 1.94 8.01
N SER A 339 -15.25 2.71 7.28
CA SER A 339 -15.63 3.35 6.01
C SER A 339 -15.93 2.36 4.87
N GLY A 340 -15.35 1.16 4.94
CA GLY A 340 -15.41 0.18 3.85
C GLY A 340 -14.32 0.35 2.80
N ALA A 341 -13.38 1.31 2.96
CA ALA A 341 -12.19 1.31 2.12
C ALA A 341 -11.51 -0.06 2.18
N GLN A 342 -11.16 -0.61 1.04
CA GLN A 342 -10.56 -1.93 0.96
C GLN A 342 -9.12 -1.94 1.49
N ILE A 343 -8.43 -0.81 1.36
CA ILE A 343 -7.04 -0.65 1.80
C ILE A 343 -6.99 0.40 2.90
N ILE A 344 -6.56 0.00 4.09
CA ILE A 344 -6.34 0.86 5.24
C ILE A 344 -4.82 1.03 5.43
N SER A 345 -4.27 2.12 4.92
CA SER A 345 -2.84 2.42 5.01
C SER A 345 -2.48 3.09 6.34
N THR A 346 -1.31 2.80 6.89
CA THR A 346 -0.83 3.31 8.18
C THR A 346 0.70 3.37 8.24
N ASP A 347 1.23 4.25 9.09
CA ASP A 347 2.65 4.23 9.47
C ASP A 347 2.92 3.20 10.60
N TYR A 348 1.87 2.60 11.18
CA TYR A 348 1.97 1.73 12.38
C TYR A 348 1.14 0.44 12.26
N PRO A 349 1.53 -0.50 11.39
CA PRO A 349 0.87 -1.80 11.32
C PRO A 349 1.09 -2.60 12.61
N ALA A 350 0.34 -3.67 12.82
CA ALA A 350 0.40 -4.49 14.04
C ALA A 350 1.80 -4.99 14.40
N ILE A 351 2.64 -5.25 13.39
CA ILE A 351 4.02 -5.71 13.56
C ILE A 351 4.97 -4.58 14.02
N GLU A 352 4.59 -3.32 13.76
CA GLU A 352 5.40 -2.12 14.05
C GLU A 352 4.55 -1.06 14.78
N PRO A 353 4.14 -1.33 16.01
CA PRO A 353 3.38 -0.35 16.77
C PRO A 353 4.21 0.89 17.06
N ALA A 354 3.57 2.05 17.09
CA ALA A 354 4.22 3.29 17.46
C ALA A 354 4.82 3.20 18.87
N ARG A 355 5.97 3.85 19.07
CA ARG A 355 6.60 3.95 20.40
C ARG A 355 5.77 4.78 21.41
N TRP A 356 4.85 5.62 20.89
CA TRP A 356 3.90 6.38 21.70
C TRP A 356 2.62 5.56 21.88
N TYR A 357 2.19 5.37 23.10
CA TYR A 357 0.92 4.72 23.51
C TYR A 357 0.69 3.33 22.89
N ASN A 358 1.70 2.73 22.23
CA ASN A 358 1.55 1.48 21.49
C ASN A 358 0.44 1.55 20.43
N TYR A 359 0.25 2.75 19.83
CA TYR A 359 -0.70 2.96 18.74
C TYR A 359 -0.39 2.03 17.58
N LYS A 360 -1.42 1.42 17.01
CA LYS A 360 -1.29 0.54 15.85
C LYS A 360 -2.61 0.35 15.14
N VAL A 361 -2.53 -0.09 13.89
CA VAL A 361 -3.67 -0.49 13.06
C VAL A 361 -3.63 -2.00 12.85
N GLN A 362 -4.71 -2.67 13.21
CA GLN A 362 -4.85 -4.12 13.05
C GLN A 362 -6.32 -4.52 13.02
N PHE A 363 -6.60 -5.65 12.37
CA PHE A 363 -7.89 -6.33 12.50
C PHE A 363 -7.95 -7.19 13.78
N PRO A 364 -9.16 -7.58 14.23
CA PRO A 364 -9.31 -8.57 15.29
C PRO A 364 -8.52 -9.85 14.98
N ASN A 365 -7.98 -10.50 16.01
CA ASN A 365 -7.19 -11.73 15.90
C ASN A 365 -5.95 -11.63 14.97
N ARG A 366 -5.50 -10.42 14.65
CA ARG A 366 -4.43 -10.17 13.68
C ARG A 366 -4.71 -10.82 12.32
N ALA A 367 -5.96 -10.81 11.89
CA ALA A 367 -6.36 -11.32 10.58
C ALA A 367 -5.63 -10.54 9.47
N VAL A 368 -5.25 -11.26 8.41
CA VAL A 368 -4.62 -10.67 7.22
C VAL A 368 -5.63 -9.82 6.44
N ALA A 369 -6.88 -10.27 6.42
CA ALA A 369 -8.00 -9.58 5.80
C ALA A 369 -9.27 -9.78 6.62
N ARG A 370 -10.28 -8.97 6.35
CA ARG A 370 -11.63 -9.16 6.88
C ARG A 370 -12.68 -8.86 5.80
N CYS A 371 -13.91 -9.30 6.03
CA CYS A 371 -15.06 -8.96 5.21
C CYS A 371 -15.26 -7.44 5.20
N ASN A 372 -15.50 -6.88 4.01
CA ASN A 372 -15.76 -5.45 3.90
C ASN A 372 -17.11 -5.10 4.56
N PRO A 373 -17.16 -4.14 5.50
CA PRO A 373 -18.37 -3.83 6.26
C PRO A 373 -19.50 -3.19 5.41
N ILE A 374 -19.23 -2.79 4.16
CA ILE A 374 -20.17 -2.08 3.29
C ILE A 374 -20.73 -2.97 2.20
N ASN A 375 -19.90 -3.79 1.53
CA ASN A 375 -20.29 -4.51 0.33
C ASN A 375 -19.99 -6.01 0.34
N ALA A 376 -19.43 -6.56 1.41
CA ALA A 376 -19.24 -8.01 1.49
C ALA A 376 -20.60 -8.74 1.52
N PRO A 377 -20.70 -9.95 0.94
CA PRO A 377 -21.85 -10.82 1.08
C PRO A 377 -22.19 -11.09 2.55
N LYS A 378 -23.49 -11.29 2.85
CA LYS A 378 -23.95 -11.48 4.25
C LYS A 378 -23.41 -12.74 4.94
N ASP A 379 -23.03 -13.71 4.15
CA ASP A 379 -22.42 -14.99 4.58
C ASP A 379 -20.90 -14.95 4.63
N CYS A 380 -20.28 -13.82 4.29
CA CYS A 380 -18.84 -13.62 4.48
C CYS A 380 -18.46 -13.70 5.96
N GLN A 381 -17.45 -14.49 6.27
CA GLN A 381 -16.99 -14.69 7.63
C GLN A 381 -15.50 -14.34 7.77
N ASP A 382 -15.17 -13.43 8.69
CA ASP A 382 -13.79 -13.03 8.96
C ASP A 382 -12.89 -14.22 9.36
N SER A 383 -13.46 -15.25 10.00
CA SER A 383 -12.74 -16.47 10.38
C SER A 383 -12.13 -17.22 9.19
N ALA A 384 -12.74 -17.11 8.01
CA ALA A 384 -12.24 -17.70 6.77
C ALA A 384 -11.08 -16.88 6.14
N LEU A 385 -10.84 -15.65 6.61
CA LEU A 385 -9.89 -14.69 6.07
C LEU A 385 -8.69 -14.43 7.00
N ILE A 386 -8.52 -15.23 8.06
CA ILE A 386 -7.45 -15.00 9.06
C ILE A 386 -6.05 -15.24 8.48
N LYS A 387 -5.92 -16.18 7.55
CA LYS A 387 -4.62 -16.62 7.00
C LYS A 387 -4.65 -16.65 5.48
N ASP A 388 -3.45 -16.56 4.92
CA ASP A 388 -3.19 -16.82 3.50
C ASP A 388 -3.51 -18.26 3.12
#